data_211aee149b7f7acf8e3c749dfaf0c6ed
#
_entry.id   211aee149b7f7acf8e3c749dfaf0c6ed
#
_cell.length_a   1.000
_cell.length_b   1.000
_cell.length_c   1.000
_cell.angle_alpha   90.00
_cell.angle_beta   90.00
_cell.angle_gamma   90.00
#
_symmetry.space_group_name_H-M   'P 1'
#
loop_
_entity.id
_entity.type
_entity.pdbx_description
1 polymer ?
#
loop_
_entity_poly.entity_id
_entity_poly.type
_entity_poly.pdbx_seq_one_letter_code
_entity_poly.pdbx_strand_id
1 'polypeptide(L)'
;YEFEIGKTFSLASGDLTLSFGRDDVNAEFSDGHNVPRINPARNIYSLSYEENDWLFKLSLKDVEKQDDLAEGETLTDSYQMLNARLTKTYNVGTGKLKLSVFGTNMLDEVARNHSSFVKNQVPLAGRNYGAKFSYKF
;
A
#
# COMPACT_ATOMS: atom_id res chain seq x y z
N TYR A 1 -16.84 -6.88 -0.69
CA TYR A 1 -16.51 -7.14 0.73
C TYR A 1 -15.14 -6.58 1.07
N GLU A 2 -14.92 -6.27 2.34
CA GLU A 2 -13.63 -5.87 2.90
C GLU A 2 -13.37 -6.71 4.15
N PHE A 3 -12.12 -7.13 4.30
CA PHE A 3 -11.68 -7.95 5.42
C PHE A 3 -10.27 -7.55 5.82
N GLU A 4 -10.03 -7.41 7.13
CA GLU A 4 -8.70 -7.18 7.70
C GLU A 4 -8.51 -8.04 8.95
N ILE A 5 -7.32 -8.62 9.08
CA ILE A 5 -6.88 -9.34 10.28
C ILE A 5 -5.45 -8.94 10.60
N GLY A 6 -5.15 -8.78 11.87
CA GLY A 6 -3.80 -8.49 12.32
C GLY A 6 -3.51 -9.11 13.68
N LYS A 7 -2.22 -9.34 13.94
CA LYS A 7 -1.75 -9.83 15.23
C LYS A 7 -0.39 -9.22 15.58
N THR A 8 -0.28 -8.81 16.83
CA THR A 8 0.98 -8.36 17.42
C THR A 8 1.58 -9.49 18.26
N PHE A 9 2.88 -9.69 18.10
CA PHE A 9 3.70 -10.62 18.85
C PHE A 9 4.74 -9.81 19.62
N SER A 10 4.71 -9.88 20.93
CA SER A 10 5.74 -9.28 21.78
C SER A 10 6.95 -10.21 21.80
N LEU A 11 8.05 -9.73 21.24
CA LEU A 11 9.34 -10.41 21.22
C LEU A 11 10.23 -9.86 22.35
N ALA A 12 11.36 -10.51 22.61
CA ALA A 12 12.26 -10.10 23.70
C ALA A 12 12.79 -8.67 23.55
N SER A 13 12.90 -8.15 22.33
CA SER A 13 13.47 -6.82 22.04
C SER A 13 12.46 -5.80 21.48
N GLY A 14 11.25 -6.22 21.12
CA GLY A 14 10.26 -5.30 20.54
C GLY A 14 8.98 -6.00 20.12
N ASP A 15 8.09 -5.27 19.47
CA ASP A 15 6.78 -5.76 19.03
C ASP A 15 6.74 -5.92 17.51
N LEU A 16 6.40 -7.13 17.06
CA LEU A 16 6.16 -7.46 15.66
C LEU A 16 4.66 -7.54 15.39
N THR A 17 4.15 -6.67 14.53
CA THR A 17 2.77 -6.72 14.06
C THR A 17 2.73 -7.19 12.61
N LEU A 18 1.94 -8.23 12.36
CA LEU A 18 1.61 -8.71 11.01
C LEU A 18 0.14 -8.44 10.76
N SER A 19 -0.19 -7.95 9.57
CA SER A 19 -1.58 -7.81 9.13
C SER A 19 -1.76 -8.25 7.68
N PHE A 20 -2.96 -8.73 7.41
CA PHE A 20 -3.46 -9.05 6.09
C PHE A 20 -4.82 -8.40 5.89
N GLY A 21 -5.00 -7.75 4.76
CA GLY A 21 -6.28 -7.21 4.32
C GLY A 21 -6.60 -7.65 2.90
N ARG A 22 -7.88 -7.83 2.62
CA ARG A 22 -8.41 -8.01 1.25
C ARG A 22 -9.63 -7.14 1.08
N ASP A 23 -9.70 -6.44 -0.02
CA ASP A 23 -10.93 -5.83 -0.51
C ASP A 23 -11.25 -6.30 -1.94
N ASP A 24 -12.54 -6.41 -2.21
CA ASP A 24 -13.09 -6.90 -3.47
C ASP A 24 -14.48 -6.28 -3.65
N VAL A 25 -14.67 -5.54 -4.72
CA VAL A 25 -15.90 -4.83 -5.03
C VAL A 25 -16.40 -5.25 -6.40
N ASN A 26 -17.57 -5.84 -6.45
CA ASN A 26 -18.28 -6.14 -7.68
C ASN A 26 -19.60 -5.38 -7.71
N ALA A 27 -19.93 -4.82 -8.85
CA ALA A 27 -21.20 -4.13 -9.04
C ALA A 27 -21.68 -4.27 -10.49
N GLU A 28 -22.97 -4.56 -10.62
CA GLU A 28 -23.66 -4.68 -11.89
C GLU A 28 -24.93 -3.83 -11.86
N PHE A 29 -25.32 -3.32 -13.00
CA PHE A 29 -26.63 -2.71 -13.20
C PHE A 29 -27.71 -3.79 -13.28
N SER A 30 -28.98 -3.41 -13.10
CA SER A 30 -30.12 -4.34 -13.13
C SER A 30 -30.31 -5.06 -14.49
N ASP A 31 -29.71 -4.57 -15.54
CA ASP A 31 -29.71 -5.15 -16.89
C ASP A 31 -28.51 -6.10 -17.14
N GLY A 32 -27.67 -6.33 -16.12
CA GLY A 32 -26.53 -7.25 -16.16
C GLY A 32 -25.23 -6.64 -16.72
N HIS A 33 -25.20 -5.34 -17.00
CA HIS A 33 -23.95 -4.66 -17.40
C HIS A 33 -23.09 -4.31 -16.20
N ASN A 34 -21.77 -4.43 -16.33
CA ASN A 34 -20.83 -4.05 -15.28
C ASN A 34 -20.86 -2.55 -15.02
N VAL A 35 -20.78 -2.15 -13.76
CA VAL A 35 -20.58 -0.74 -13.38
C VAL A 35 -19.15 -0.31 -13.71
N PRO A 36 -18.97 0.81 -14.43
CA PRO A 36 -17.63 1.24 -14.83
C PRO A 36 -16.76 1.66 -13.64
N ARG A 37 -15.43 1.48 -13.78
CA ARG A 37 -14.37 1.93 -12.88
C ARG A 37 -14.35 1.29 -11.49
N ILE A 38 -14.87 0.09 -11.41
CA ILE A 38 -14.69 -0.74 -10.24
C ILE A 38 -13.23 -1.17 -10.17
N ASN A 39 -12.57 -0.85 -9.06
CA ASN A 39 -11.19 -1.28 -8.85
C ASN A 39 -11.11 -2.80 -8.70
N PRO A 40 -10.04 -3.42 -9.23
CA PRO A 40 -9.81 -4.86 -9.04
C PRO A 40 -9.62 -5.22 -7.57
N ALA A 41 -9.90 -6.45 -7.25
CA ALA A 41 -9.61 -7.01 -5.93
C ALA A 41 -8.13 -6.88 -5.60
N ARG A 42 -7.82 -6.68 -4.31
CA ARG A 42 -6.44 -6.54 -3.85
C ARG A 42 -6.23 -7.18 -2.49
N ASN A 43 -5.04 -7.73 -2.33
CA ASN A 43 -4.53 -8.21 -1.05
C ASN A 43 -3.46 -7.25 -0.53
N ILE A 44 -3.48 -6.97 0.76
CA ILE A 44 -2.52 -6.08 1.42
C ILE A 44 -1.88 -6.85 2.56
N TYR A 45 -0.57 -7.07 2.46
CA TYR A 45 0.24 -7.69 3.50
C TYR A 45 1.08 -6.60 4.16
N SER A 46 1.05 -6.51 5.48
CA SER A 46 1.83 -5.52 6.21
C SER A 46 2.59 -6.17 7.35
N LEU A 47 3.81 -5.66 7.56
CA LEU A 47 4.66 -5.98 8.69
C LEU A 47 5.12 -4.66 9.31
N SER A 48 5.00 -4.57 10.64
CA SER A 48 5.55 -3.47 11.43
C SER A 48 6.37 -4.07 12.57
N TYR A 49 7.60 -3.62 12.73
CA TYR A 49 8.45 -3.98 13.86
C TYR A 49 8.88 -2.72 14.60
N GLU A 50 8.58 -2.67 15.89
CA GLU A 50 8.91 -1.54 16.76
C GLU A 50 9.82 -2.02 17.91
N GLU A 51 10.98 -1.42 18.03
CA GLU A 51 11.95 -1.68 19.08
C GLU A 51 12.56 -0.37 19.56
N ASN A 52 12.36 -0.03 20.83
CA ASN A 52 12.83 1.24 21.44
C ASN A 52 12.39 2.46 20.59
N ASP A 53 13.36 3.10 19.97
CA ASP A 53 13.17 4.28 19.10
C ASP A 53 13.13 3.95 17.61
N TRP A 54 13.21 2.68 17.24
CA TRP A 54 13.16 2.21 15.86
C TRP A 54 11.76 1.74 15.48
N LEU A 55 11.36 2.09 14.27
CA LEU A 55 10.15 1.58 13.63
C LEU A 55 10.47 1.19 12.19
N PHE A 56 10.35 -0.11 11.91
CA PHE A 56 10.40 -0.63 10.55
C PHE A 56 9.00 -0.98 10.08
N LYS A 57 8.66 -0.62 8.84
CA LYS A 57 7.41 -1.00 8.18
C LYS A 57 7.70 -1.54 6.79
N LEU A 58 7.03 -2.63 6.43
CA LEU A 58 7.02 -3.22 5.10
C LEU A 58 5.56 -3.44 4.70
N SER A 59 5.20 -3.13 3.45
CA SER A 59 3.88 -3.47 2.92
C SER A 59 4.00 -3.95 1.48
N LEU A 60 3.31 -5.03 1.18
CA LEU A 60 3.10 -5.54 -0.17
C LEU A 60 1.61 -5.42 -0.50
N LYS A 61 1.30 -4.68 -1.54
CA LYS A 61 -0.03 -4.63 -2.14
C LYS A 61 0.00 -5.44 -3.43
N ASP A 62 -0.79 -6.50 -3.48
CA ASP A 62 -0.97 -7.40 -4.61
C ASP A 62 -2.36 -7.13 -5.21
N VAL A 63 -2.40 -6.58 -6.40
CA VAL A 63 -3.61 -6.13 -7.10
C VAL A 63 -3.89 -7.07 -8.24
N GLU A 64 -5.09 -7.63 -8.26
CA GLU A 64 -5.52 -8.54 -9.30
C GLU A 64 -5.75 -7.81 -10.64
N LYS A 65 -5.81 -8.54 -11.71
CA LYS A 65 -6.20 -8.03 -13.01
C LYS A 65 -7.68 -7.58 -12.97
N GLN A 66 -7.98 -6.47 -13.66
CA GLN A 66 -9.37 -6.08 -13.89
C GLN A 66 -9.76 -6.35 -15.34
N ASP A 67 -10.59 -7.36 -15.54
CA ASP A 67 -11.14 -7.77 -16.83
C ASP A 67 -12.68 -7.87 -16.83
N ASP A 68 -13.35 -7.65 -15.69
CA ASP A 68 -14.79 -7.39 -15.61
C ASP A 68 -15.08 -5.95 -16.01
N LEU A 69 -15.21 -5.72 -17.32
CA LEU A 69 -15.21 -4.39 -17.91
C LEU A 69 -16.63 -3.90 -18.23
N ALA A 70 -16.88 -2.64 -18.01
CA ALA A 70 -18.04 -1.96 -18.58
C ALA A 70 -17.78 -1.58 -20.04
N GLU A 71 -18.84 -1.18 -20.76
CA GLU A 71 -18.74 -0.75 -22.16
C GLU A 71 -17.75 0.41 -22.31
N GLY A 72 -16.80 0.27 -23.26
CA GLY A 72 -15.78 1.27 -23.56
C GLY A 72 -14.60 1.28 -22.59
N GLU A 73 -14.56 0.39 -21.59
CA GLU A 73 -13.39 0.25 -20.74
C GLU A 73 -12.32 -0.66 -21.34
N THR A 74 -11.08 -0.47 -20.90
CA THR A 74 -9.94 -1.33 -21.21
C THR A 74 -9.52 -2.10 -20.00
N LEU A 75 -8.96 -3.28 -20.17
CA LEU A 75 -8.42 -4.08 -19.06
C LEU A 75 -7.30 -3.31 -18.32
N THR A 76 -7.02 -3.73 -17.10
CA THR A 76 -5.86 -3.29 -16.33
C THR A 76 -5.16 -4.52 -15.79
N ASP A 77 -3.88 -4.67 -16.12
CA ASP A 77 -3.07 -5.80 -15.66
C ASP A 77 -2.90 -5.79 -14.14
N SER A 78 -2.70 -6.97 -13.58
CA SER A 78 -2.30 -7.14 -12.18
C SER A 78 -0.93 -6.51 -11.92
N TYR A 79 -0.67 -6.10 -10.68
CA TYR A 79 0.64 -5.59 -10.27
C TYR A 79 0.87 -5.79 -8.79
N GLN A 80 2.15 -5.81 -8.40
CA GLN A 80 2.57 -5.87 -7.01
C GLN A 80 3.35 -4.61 -6.63
N MET A 81 3.01 -4.00 -5.51
CA MET A 81 3.67 -2.79 -5.04
C MET A 81 4.26 -3.01 -3.65
N LEU A 82 5.58 -3.12 -3.59
CA LEU A 82 6.34 -3.26 -2.36
C LEU A 82 6.81 -1.90 -1.87
N ASN A 83 6.48 -1.56 -0.61
CA ASN A 83 6.93 -0.35 0.05
C ASN A 83 7.62 -0.70 1.37
N ALA A 84 8.68 0.04 1.71
CA ALA A 84 9.38 -0.11 2.98
C ALA A 84 9.67 1.25 3.60
N ARG A 85 9.73 1.31 4.93
CA ARG A 85 10.11 2.50 5.69
C ARG A 85 10.84 2.11 6.96
N LEU A 86 11.96 2.79 7.22
CA LEU A 86 12.68 2.72 8.48
C LEU A 86 12.70 4.10 9.12
N THR A 87 12.29 4.21 10.38
CA THR A 87 12.26 5.44 11.15
C THR A 87 13.06 5.27 12.43
N LYS A 88 13.90 6.25 12.76
CA LYS A 88 14.57 6.39 14.05
C LYS A 88 14.11 7.69 14.71
N THR A 89 13.77 7.59 15.99
CA THR A 89 13.43 8.75 16.83
C THR A 89 14.61 9.08 17.73
N TYR A 90 14.95 10.36 17.86
CA TYR A 90 15.98 10.86 18.75
C TYR A 90 15.36 11.91 19.70
N ASN A 91 15.76 11.87 20.97
CA ASN A 91 15.45 12.96 21.90
C ASN A 91 16.54 14.03 21.74
N VAL A 92 16.14 15.26 21.41
CA VAL A 92 17.05 16.38 21.15
C VAL A 92 16.58 17.59 21.97
N GLY A 93 17.29 17.88 23.04
CA GLY A 93 16.86 18.92 24.00
C GLY A 93 15.50 18.55 24.61
N THR A 94 14.53 19.45 24.52
CA THR A 94 13.15 19.22 24.97
C THR A 94 12.26 18.59 23.91
N GLY A 95 12.76 18.41 22.69
CA GLY A 95 11.97 17.92 21.55
C GLY A 95 12.36 16.52 21.06
N LYS A 96 11.65 16.08 20.03
CA LYS A 96 11.87 14.80 19.37
C LYS A 96 12.17 15.00 17.89
N LEU A 97 13.28 14.46 17.41
CA LEU A 97 13.65 14.39 16.00
C LEU A 97 13.35 13.01 15.46
N LYS A 98 12.54 12.91 14.41
CA LYS A 98 12.31 11.67 13.65
C LYS A 98 13.00 11.74 12.31
N LEU A 99 13.84 10.76 12.03
CA LEU A 99 14.49 10.54 10.75
C LEU A 99 13.88 9.30 10.12
N SER A 100 13.39 9.40 8.88
CA SER A 100 12.83 8.27 8.15
C SER A 100 13.49 8.17 6.78
N VAL A 101 13.84 6.95 6.38
CA VAL A 101 14.14 6.60 4.98
C VAL A 101 13.05 5.66 4.47
N PHE A 102 12.71 5.78 3.22
CA PHE A 102 11.64 4.96 2.63
C PHE A 102 11.89 4.65 1.16
N GLY A 103 11.34 3.54 0.72
CA GLY A 103 11.20 3.15 -0.67
C GLY A 103 9.74 2.88 -1.00
N THR A 104 9.28 3.33 -2.16
CA THR A 104 7.95 3.05 -2.70
C THR A 104 8.08 2.39 -4.06
N ASN A 105 7.17 1.48 -4.37
CA ASN A 105 7.21 0.68 -5.59
C ASN A 105 8.61 0.06 -5.84
N MET A 106 9.15 -0.60 -4.82
CA MET A 106 10.53 -1.11 -4.86
C MET A 106 10.75 -2.21 -5.90
N LEU A 107 9.66 -2.85 -6.37
CA LEU A 107 9.68 -3.83 -7.46
C LEU A 107 9.73 -3.17 -8.85
N ASP A 108 9.52 -1.84 -8.93
CA ASP A 108 9.51 -1.05 -10.17
C ASP A 108 8.42 -1.47 -11.16
N GLU A 109 7.27 -1.88 -10.62
CA GLU A 109 6.12 -2.31 -11.40
C GLU A 109 5.45 -1.13 -12.12
N VAL A 110 4.98 -1.36 -13.33
CA VAL A 110 4.15 -0.40 -14.09
C VAL A 110 2.69 -0.55 -13.64
N ALA A 111 2.38 0.02 -12.50
CA ALA A 111 1.06 -0.04 -11.89
C ALA A 111 0.11 1.00 -12.51
N ARG A 112 -1.18 0.65 -12.65
CA ARG A 112 -2.22 1.53 -13.17
C ARG A 112 -3.44 1.53 -12.26
N ASN A 113 -4.00 2.72 -12.01
CA ASN A 113 -5.25 2.83 -11.28
C ASN A 113 -6.43 2.63 -12.25
N HIS A 114 -7.16 1.51 -12.11
CA HIS A 114 -8.27 1.18 -12.99
C HIS A 114 -9.36 2.26 -13.02
N SER A 115 -9.66 2.87 -11.88
CA SER A 115 -10.69 3.93 -11.79
C SER A 115 -10.29 5.26 -12.43
N SER A 116 -9.04 5.43 -12.88
CA SER A 116 -8.56 6.66 -13.50
C SER A 116 -9.01 6.79 -14.96
N PHE A 117 -9.50 7.97 -15.34
CA PHE A 117 -9.84 8.30 -16.75
C PHE A 117 -8.64 8.28 -17.69
N VAL A 118 -7.45 8.47 -17.15
CA VAL A 118 -6.19 8.56 -17.90
C VAL A 118 -5.26 7.39 -17.62
N LYS A 119 -5.80 6.27 -17.16
CA LYS A 119 -4.99 5.10 -16.75
C LYS A 119 -4.03 4.61 -17.83
N ASN A 120 -4.43 4.70 -19.08
CA ASN A 120 -3.62 4.22 -20.21
C ASN A 120 -2.42 5.15 -20.52
N GLN A 121 -2.53 6.43 -20.17
CA GLN A 121 -1.51 7.45 -20.40
C GLN A 121 -0.62 7.70 -19.18
N VAL A 122 -1.19 7.59 -17.97
CA VAL A 122 -0.52 7.95 -16.72
C VAL A 122 -0.49 6.78 -15.76
N PRO A 123 0.61 5.99 -15.71
CA PRO A 123 0.80 4.99 -14.67
C PRO A 123 1.01 5.64 -13.30
N LEU A 124 0.87 4.85 -12.23
CA LEU A 124 1.30 5.26 -10.91
C LEU A 124 2.82 5.50 -10.88
N ALA A 125 3.31 6.21 -9.85
CA ALA A 125 4.73 6.49 -9.74
C ALA A 125 5.57 5.20 -9.73
N GLY A 126 6.64 5.19 -10.50
CA GLY A 126 7.64 4.14 -10.51
C GLY A 126 8.43 4.09 -9.19
N ARG A 127 9.46 3.26 -9.14
CA ARG A 127 10.31 3.11 -7.96
C ARG A 127 10.88 4.45 -7.49
N ASN A 128 10.73 4.72 -6.21
CA ASN A 128 11.18 5.96 -5.59
C ASN A 128 11.77 5.68 -4.20
N TYR A 129 12.84 6.40 -3.87
CA TYR A 129 13.46 6.39 -2.54
C TYR A 129 13.52 7.82 -2.00
N GLY A 130 13.32 7.97 -0.70
CA GLY A 130 13.34 9.27 -0.07
C GLY A 130 13.72 9.25 1.39
N ALA A 131 13.98 10.44 1.92
CA ALA A 131 14.20 10.67 3.33
C ALA A 131 13.28 11.79 3.84
N LYS A 132 12.85 11.68 5.10
CA LYS A 132 12.00 12.67 5.76
C LYS A 132 12.58 13.00 7.12
N PHE A 133 12.63 14.30 7.43
CA PHE A 133 12.98 14.86 8.74
C PHE A 133 11.75 15.49 9.36
N SER A 134 11.52 15.24 10.63
CA SER A 134 10.44 15.87 11.40
C SER A 134 10.93 16.15 12.81
N TYR A 135 10.89 17.43 13.23
CA TYR A 135 11.21 17.84 14.58
C TYR A 135 9.96 18.41 15.26
N LYS A 136 9.68 17.92 16.46
CA LYS A 136 8.60 18.40 17.32
C LYS A 136 9.24 18.92 18.62
N PHE A 137 9.10 20.20 18.86
CA PHE A 137 9.53 20.90 20.09
C PHE A 137 8.37 21.06 21.07
#